data_64b8a9f48ed07aa68da62b23c4667d85
#
_entry.id   64b8a9f48ed07aa68da62b23c4667d85
#
_cell.length_a   1.000
_cell.length_b   1.000
_cell.length_c   1.000
_cell.angle_alpha   90.00
_cell.angle_beta   90.00
_cell.angle_gamma   90.00
#
_symmetry.space_group_name_H-M   'P 1'
#
loop_
_entity.id
_entity.type
_entity.pdbx_description
1 polymer ?
#
loop_
_entity_poly.entity_id
_entity_poly.type
_entity_poly.pdbx_seq_one_letter_code
_entity_poly.pdbx_strand_id
1 'polypeptide(L)'
;MDLTTAEQIESEIQRLLQAKRPVLVAIDGRCAAGKTTLAEELRELCGCGVVHMDHFFLQPHQRTEERLNTPGGNVDRERALQEVLLPLSRGEAVSYRPYDCKLQALKEAVHVAPGAVTVIEGAYACHPSLREYYDLKVFLTVEREEQLRRIRRRNGPEAAIQFRERWIPLEEQYIAACGVSDCCDLRFETHDGK
;
A
#
# COMPACT_ATOMS: atom_id res chain seq x y z
N MET A 1 -1.60 4.41 -29.16
CA MET A 1 -1.64 3.31 -28.16
C MET A 1 -1.86 3.98 -26.83
N ASP A 2 -2.87 3.58 -26.08
CA ASP A 2 -3.13 4.17 -24.78
C ASP A 2 -2.07 3.64 -23.79
N LEU A 3 -1.59 4.51 -22.92
CA LEU A 3 -0.62 4.16 -21.87
C LEU A 3 -1.24 3.19 -20.87
N THR A 4 -0.46 2.22 -20.42
CA THR A 4 -0.85 1.36 -19.29
C THR A 4 -0.96 2.17 -17.99
N THR A 5 -1.58 1.61 -16.95
CA THR A 5 -1.63 2.25 -15.63
C THR A 5 -0.24 2.56 -15.10
N ALA A 6 0.70 1.62 -15.24
CA ALA A 6 2.08 1.81 -14.78
C ALA A 6 2.80 2.94 -15.55
N GLU A 7 2.65 3.01 -16.87
CA GLU A 7 3.24 4.07 -17.71
C GLU A 7 2.66 5.46 -17.38
N GLN A 8 1.36 5.56 -17.06
CA GLN A 8 0.75 6.82 -16.66
C GLN A 8 1.32 7.30 -15.32
N ILE A 9 1.48 6.41 -14.34
CA ILE A 9 2.07 6.73 -13.04
C ILE A 9 3.55 7.08 -13.20
N GLU A 10 4.29 6.33 -14.00
CA GLU A 10 5.70 6.59 -14.29
C GLU A 10 5.90 7.98 -14.90
N SER A 11 5.03 8.39 -15.82
CA SER A 11 5.07 9.74 -16.41
C SER A 11 4.90 10.84 -15.35
N GLU A 12 3.99 10.66 -14.37
CA GLU A 12 3.84 11.61 -13.26
C GLU A 12 5.06 11.60 -12.33
N ILE A 13 5.65 10.43 -12.06
CA ILE A 13 6.88 10.31 -11.30
C ILE A 13 8.01 11.09 -11.98
N GLN A 14 8.18 10.94 -13.29
CA GLN A 14 9.20 11.68 -14.04
C GLN A 14 8.99 13.18 -13.99
N ARG A 15 7.75 13.65 -14.04
CA ARG A 15 7.40 15.07 -13.86
C ARG A 15 7.81 15.56 -12.47
N LEU A 16 7.53 14.82 -11.42
CA LEU A 16 7.91 15.16 -10.04
C LEU A 16 9.43 15.18 -9.85
N LEU A 17 10.15 14.26 -10.47
CA LEU A 17 11.62 14.19 -10.41
C LEU A 17 12.34 15.40 -11.02
N GLN A 18 11.66 16.22 -11.87
CA GLN A 18 12.18 17.49 -12.35
C GLN A 18 12.24 18.56 -11.23
N ALA A 19 11.38 18.43 -10.22
CA ALA A 19 11.22 19.44 -9.17
C ALA A 19 11.89 19.03 -7.85
N LYS A 20 11.94 17.75 -7.52
CA LYS A 20 12.46 17.27 -6.23
C LYS A 20 12.98 15.83 -6.28
N ARG A 21 13.84 15.51 -5.31
CA ARG A 21 14.29 14.14 -4.98
C ARG A 21 14.51 14.03 -3.47
N PRO A 22 14.17 12.91 -2.82
CA PRO A 22 13.46 11.75 -3.38
C PRO A 22 11.98 12.03 -3.65
N VAL A 23 11.34 11.19 -4.47
CA VAL A 23 9.89 11.15 -4.69
C VAL A 23 9.32 9.92 -3.98
N LEU A 24 8.34 10.13 -3.11
CA LEU A 24 7.62 9.07 -2.42
C LEU A 24 6.23 8.89 -3.01
N VAL A 25 5.91 7.67 -3.41
CA VAL A 25 4.64 7.32 -4.04
C VAL A 25 3.87 6.35 -3.16
N ALA A 26 2.61 6.66 -2.86
CA ALA A 26 1.70 5.71 -2.22
C ALA A 26 0.81 5.02 -3.25
N ILE A 27 0.64 3.70 -3.12
CA ILE A 27 -0.38 2.93 -3.84
C ILE A 27 -1.28 2.29 -2.79
N ASP A 28 -2.48 2.83 -2.63
CA ASP A 28 -3.52 2.32 -1.72
C ASP A 28 -4.73 1.81 -2.51
N GLY A 29 -5.69 1.25 -1.82
CA GLY A 29 -6.93 0.77 -2.45
C GLY A 29 -7.32 -0.63 -2.00
N ARG A 30 -8.38 -1.14 -2.62
CA ARG A 30 -9.01 -2.40 -2.24
C ARG A 30 -8.07 -3.60 -2.31
N CYS A 31 -8.21 -4.54 -1.39
CA CYS A 31 -7.47 -5.79 -1.47
C CYS A 31 -7.77 -6.52 -2.80
N ALA A 32 -6.79 -7.23 -3.32
CA ALA A 32 -6.83 -7.87 -4.63
C ALA A 32 -7.03 -6.92 -5.85
N ALA A 33 -6.92 -5.60 -5.68
CA ALA A 33 -6.93 -4.64 -6.79
C ALA A 33 -5.62 -4.60 -7.60
N GLY A 34 -4.59 -5.37 -7.24
CA GLY A 34 -3.34 -5.45 -8.02
C GLY A 34 -2.24 -4.47 -7.59
N LYS A 35 -2.32 -3.90 -6.39
CA LYS A 35 -1.32 -2.94 -5.86
C LYS A 35 0.11 -3.44 -5.95
N THR A 36 0.36 -4.66 -5.48
CA THR A 36 1.69 -5.28 -5.50
C THR A 36 2.18 -5.51 -6.93
N THR A 37 1.31 -5.96 -7.84
CA THR A 37 1.65 -6.12 -9.26
C THR A 37 2.06 -4.79 -9.87
N LEU A 38 1.28 -3.73 -9.65
CA LEU A 38 1.57 -2.39 -10.14
C LEU A 38 2.90 -1.85 -9.57
N ALA A 39 3.17 -2.08 -8.29
CA ALA A 39 4.44 -1.66 -7.68
C ALA A 39 5.65 -2.37 -8.29
N GLU A 40 5.52 -3.66 -8.64
CA GLU A 40 6.56 -4.42 -9.34
C GLU A 40 6.75 -3.91 -10.79
N GLU A 41 5.67 -3.63 -11.51
CA GLU A 41 5.74 -3.02 -12.85
C GLU A 41 6.46 -1.67 -12.82
N LEU A 42 6.15 -0.82 -11.82
CA LEU A 42 6.88 0.44 -11.62
C LEU A 42 8.35 0.22 -11.27
N ARG A 43 8.67 -0.79 -10.47
CA ARG A 43 10.06 -1.15 -10.17
C ARG A 43 10.83 -1.54 -11.43
N GLU A 44 10.20 -2.29 -12.33
CA GLU A 44 10.80 -2.64 -13.63
C GLU A 44 10.99 -1.43 -14.54
N LEU A 45 10.02 -0.50 -14.56
CA LEU A 45 10.06 0.69 -15.42
C LEU A 45 11.06 1.75 -14.96
N CYS A 46 11.08 2.09 -13.67
CA CYS A 46 11.87 3.21 -13.16
C CYS A 46 12.92 2.85 -12.10
N GLY A 47 13.09 1.56 -11.77
CA GLY A 47 14.07 1.12 -10.77
C GLY A 47 13.80 1.59 -9.36
N CYS A 48 12.53 1.85 -9.01
CA CYS A 48 12.15 2.35 -7.68
C CYS A 48 12.32 1.31 -6.58
N GLY A 49 12.57 1.78 -5.35
CA GLY A 49 12.41 0.96 -4.14
C GLY A 49 10.94 0.65 -3.89
N VAL A 50 10.65 -0.51 -3.30
CA VAL A 50 9.26 -0.87 -2.92
C VAL A 50 9.21 -1.27 -1.45
N VAL A 51 8.23 -0.73 -0.74
CA VAL A 51 7.89 -1.07 0.64
C VAL A 51 6.44 -1.53 0.70
N HIS A 52 6.18 -2.65 1.39
CA HIS A 52 4.85 -3.23 1.53
C HIS A 52 4.24 -2.88 2.89
N MET A 53 3.07 -2.24 2.90
CA MET A 53 2.33 -1.93 4.14
C MET A 53 1.90 -3.19 4.90
N ASP A 54 1.76 -4.32 4.22
CA ASP A 54 1.47 -5.61 4.85
C ASP A 54 2.57 -6.05 5.84
N HIS A 55 3.77 -5.50 5.75
CA HIS A 55 4.85 -5.70 6.73
C HIS A 55 4.63 -5.00 8.07
N PHE A 56 3.62 -4.13 8.14
CA PHE A 56 3.33 -3.30 9.30
C PHE A 56 1.98 -3.62 9.96
N PHE A 57 1.42 -4.81 9.76
CA PHE A 57 0.26 -5.20 10.55
C PHE A 57 0.59 -5.24 12.05
N LEU A 58 -0.44 -4.97 12.87
CA LEU A 58 -0.30 -4.93 14.32
C LEU A 58 0.20 -6.26 14.89
N GLN A 59 1.15 -6.16 15.80
CA GLN A 59 1.56 -7.28 16.65
C GLN A 59 0.46 -7.60 17.71
N PRO A 60 0.41 -8.81 18.28
CA PRO A 60 -0.68 -9.21 19.19
C PRO A 60 -0.95 -8.24 20.33
N HIS A 61 0.12 -7.70 20.95
CA HIS A 61 -0.01 -6.77 22.08
C HIS A 61 -0.58 -5.38 21.70
N GLN A 62 -0.56 -5.03 20.42
CA GLN A 62 -1.11 -3.76 19.90
C GLN A 62 -2.59 -3.87 19.50
N ARG A 63 -3.15 -5.09 19.43
CA ARG A 63 -4.51 -5.36 18.95
C ARG A 63 -5.55 -5.15 20.04
N THR A 64 -5.62 -3.94 20.59
CA THR A 64 -6.70 -3.56 21.48
C THR A 64 -8.02 -3.40 20.71
N GLU A 65 -9.14 -3.57 21.40
CA GLU A 65 -10.46 -3.38 20.81
C GLU A 65 -10.63 -1.96 20.27
N GLU A 66 -10.19 -0.96 21.04
CA GLU A 66 -10.19 0.44 20.61
C GLU A 66 -9.41 0.64 19.31
N ARG A 67 -8.20 0.08 19.22
CA ARG A 67 -7.35 0.19 18.03
C ARG A 67 -8.00 -0.47 16.80
N LEU A 68 -8.55 -1.66 16.95
CA LEU A 68 -9.15 -2.41 15.86
C LEU A 68 -10.48 -1.79 15.37
N ASN A 69 -11.19 -1.08 16.24
CA ASN A 69 -12.42 -0.36 15.90
C ASN A 69 -12.16 1.01 15.26
N THR A 70 -10.92 1.49 15.28
CA THR A 70 -10.54 2.73 14.62
C THR A 70 -10.34 2.49 13.12
N PRO A 71 -10.92 3.30 12.22
CA PRO A 71 -10.66 3.19 10.78
C PRO A 71 -9.16 3.24 10.47
N GLY A 72 -8.64 2.23 9.75
CA GLY A 72 -7.22 2.10 9.49
C GLY A 72 -6.37 1.68 10.69
N GLY A 73 -7.01 1.29 11.82
CA GLY A 73 -6.32 0.89 13.03
C GLY A 73 -5.60 -0.47 12.96
N ASN A 74 -5.81 -1.24 11.89
CA ASN A 74 -5.24 -2.59 11.73
C ASN A 74 -3.74 -2.62 11.37
N VAL A 75 -3.15 -1.47 11.12
CA VAL A 75 -1.74 -1.31 10.76
C VAL A 75 -0.97 -0.52 11.82
N ASP A 76 0.28 -0.87 12.05
CA ASP A 76 1.24 -0.13 12.88
C ASP A 76 1.80 1.05 12.06
N ARG A 77 0.95 2.05 11.85
CA ARG A 77 1.28 3.26 11.09
C ARG A 77 2.37 4.07 11.75
N GLU A 78 2.47 3.99 13.07
CA GLU A 78 3.50 4.67 13.87
C GLU A 78 4.88 4.11 13.50
N ARG A 79 4.99 2.79 13.40
CA ARG A 79 6.21 2.12 12.98
C ARG A 79 6.53 2.39 11.50
N ALA A 80 5.52 2.32 10.62
CA ALA A 80 5.69 2.65 9.20
C ALA A 80 6.19 4.10 9.01
N LEU A 81 5.67 5.04 9.80
CA LEU A 81 6.12 6.43 9.77
C LEU A 81 7.58 6.56 10.22
N GLN A 82 7.91 6.01 11.39
CA GLN A 82 9.23 6.19 12.01
C GLN A 82 10.34 5.42 11.29
N GLU A 83 10.08 4.16 10.91
CA GLU A 83 11.09 3.29 10.32
C GLU A 83 11.24 3.48 8.81
N VAL A 84 10.21 4.03 8.12
CA VAL A 84 10.20 4.12 6.65
C VAL A 84 10.03 5.54 6.15
N LEU A 85 8.88 6.17 6.41
CA LEU A 85 8.54 7.42 5.70
C LEU A 85 9.43 8.59 6.09
N LEU A 86 9.71 8.76 7.38
CA LEU A 86 10.58 9.84 7.85
C LEU A 86 12.02 9.71 7.31
N PRO A 87 12.70 8.55 7.40
CA PRO A 87 14.02 8.41 6.79
C PRO A 87 14.00 8.59 5.27
N LEU A 88 13.04 7.96 4.57
CA LEU A 88 12.96 8.08 3.11
C LEU A 88 12.72 9.53 2.65
N SER A 89 11.91 10.30 3.37
CA SER A 89 11.66 11.72 3.05
C SER A 89 12.92 12.59 3.14
N ARG A 90 13.92 12.12 3.87
CA ARG A 90 15.26 12.76 3.99
C ARG A 90 16.28 12.19 3.02
N GLY A 91 15.90 11.21 2.19
CA GLY A 91 16.82 10.51 1.29
C GLY A 91 17.75 9.52 2.00
N GLU A 92 17.38 9.05 3.18
CA GLU A 92 18.14 8.09 3.98
C GLU A 92 17.75 6.64 3.61
N ALA A 93 18.70 5.70 3.80
CA ALA A 93 18.40 4.27 3.73
C ALA A 93 17.50 3.87 4.90
N VAL A 94 16.63 2.89 4.67
CA VAL A 94 15.79 2.32 5.73
C VAL A 94 16.09 0.87 5.97
N SER A 95 15.91 0.46 7.21
CA SER A 95 15.99 -0.94 7.63
C SER A 95 14.85 -1.19 8.61
N TYR A 96 13.98 -2.11 8.27
CA TYR A 96 12.84 -2.47 9.11
C TYR A 96 12.60 -3.98 9.09
N ARG A 97 11.94 -4.50 10.13
CA ARG A 97 11.61 -5.92 10.24
C ARG A 97 10.14 -6.15 9.89
N PRO A 98 9.83 -6.88 8.79
CA PRO A 98 8.46 -7.26 8.46
C PRO A 98 7.81 -8.08 9.58
N TYR A 99 6.55 -7.78 9.89
CA TYR A 99 5.74 -8.62 10.77
C TYR A 99 5.06 -9.72 9.97
N ASP A 100 5.28 -10.97 10.35
CA ASP A 100 4.61 -12.11 9.75
C ASP A 100 3.37 -12.49 10.58
N CYS A 101 2.20 -12.31 10.00
CA CYS A 101 0.93 -12.61 10.67
C CYS A 101 0.72 -14.11 10.95
N LYS A 102 1.36 -15.00 10.19
CA LYS A 102 1.26 -16.46 10.40
C LYS A 102 2.17 -16.91 11.55
N LEU A 103 3.39 -16.40 11.55
CA LEU A 103 4.37 -16.69 12.60
C LEU A 103 4.13 -15.86 13.85
N GLN A 104 3.34 -14.78 13.77
CA GLN A 104 3.14 -13.79 14.83
C GLN A 104 4.46 -13.21 15.37
N ALA A 105 5.42 -12.99 14.49
CA ALA A 105 6.77 -12.54 14.83
C ALA A 105 7.35 -11.60 13.78
N LEU A 106 8.32 -10.79 14.21
CA LEU A 106 9.12 -9.99 13.28
C LEU A 106 10.16 -10.88 12.59
N LYS A 107 10.24 -10.76 11.26
CA LYS A 107 11.21 -11.47 10.41
C LYS A 107 12.57 -10.78 10.39
N GLU A 108 13.48 -11.31 9.60
CA GLU A 108 14.77 -10.68 9.29
C GLU A 108 14.55 -9.28 8.69
N ALA A 109 15.51 -8.40 8.91
CA ALA A 109 15.42 -7.03 8.45
C ALA A 109 15.43 -6.95 6.91
N VAL A 110 14.56 -6.10 6.39
CA VAL A 110 14.56 -5.67 5.00
C VAL A 110 15.27 -4.33 4.92
N HIS A 111 16.16 -4.19 3.94
CA HIS A 111 16.89 -2.96 3.69
C HIS A 111 16.43 -2.35 2.37
N VAL A 112 16.08 -1.08 2.40
CA VAL A 112 15.76 -0.29 1.20
C VAL A 112 16.82 0.79 1.06
N ALA A 113 17.60 0.71 -0.01
CA ALA A 113 18.62 1.72 -0.32
C ALA A 113 17.97 3.06 -0.66
N PRO A 114 18.65 4.19 -0.40
CA PRO A 114 18.18 5.47 -0.86
C PRO A 114 18.08 5.47 -2.39
N GLY A 115 16.96 5.95 -2.91
CA GLY A 115 16.70 6.02 -4.34
C GLY A 115 16.02 7.33 -4.72
N ALA A 116 15.97 7.59 -6.01
CA ALA A 116 15.25 8.75 -6.52
C ALA A 116 13.73 8.61 -6.31
N VAL A 117 13.24 7.37 -6.29
CA VAL A 117 11.82 7.04 -6.12
C VAL A 117 11.68 5.85 -5.17
N THR A 118 10.70 5.93 -4.27
CA THR A 118 10.26 4.77 -3.48
C THR A 118 8.74 4.70 -3.49
N VAL A 119 8.22 3.52 -3.79
CA VAL A 119 6.80 3.19 -3.76
C VAL A 119 6.47 2.50 -2.45
N ILE A 120 5.46 2.98 -1.74
CA ILE A 120 4.88 2.36 -0.55
C ILE A 120 3.50 1.83 -0.94
N GLU A 121 3.34 0.51 -1.02
CA GLU A 121 2.11 -0.09 -1.49
C GLU A 121 1.41 -0.92 -0.41
N GLY A 122 0.09 -0.93 -0.46
CA GLY A 122 -0.76 -1.77 0.39
C GLY A 122 -1.96 -1.02 0.93
N ALA A 123 -2.92 -1.76 1.46
CA ALA A 123 -4.02 -1.17 2.22
C ALA A 123 -3.47 -0.35 3.38
N TYR A 124 -4.10 0.78 3.66
CA TYR A 124 -3.72 1.74 4.71
C TYR A 124 -2.48 2.62 4.41
N ALA A 125 -1.89 2.56 3.22
CA ALA A 125 -0.76 3.42 2.85
C ALA A 125 -1.12 4.91 2.92
N CYS A 126 -2.32 5.29 2.48
CA CYS A 126 -2.82 6.67 2.51
C CYS A 126 -3.57 7.04 3.81
N HIS A 127 -3.26 6.36 4.94
CA HIS A 127 -3.80 6.75 6.23
C HIS A 127 -3.53 8.24 6.51
N PRO A 128 -4.47 9.01 7.14
CA PRO A 128 -4.30 10.44 7.40
C PRO A 128 -2.97 10.85 8.05
N SER A 129 -2.40 10.00 8.90
CA SER A 129 -1.11 10.25 9.55
C SER A 129 0.11 9.98 8.65
N LEU A 130 -0.05 9.39 7.47
CA LEU A 130 1.02 9.02 6.56
C LEU A 130 0.98 9.81 5.25
N ARG A 131 -0.21 10.17 4.78
CA ARG A 131 -0.44 10.70 3.42
C ARG A 131 0.26 12.03 3.12
N GLU A 132 0.63 12.81 4.13
CA GLU A 132 1.36 14.07 3.96
C GLU A 132 2.82 13.89 3.52
N TYR A 133 3.37 12.70 3.69
CA TYR A 133 4.75 12.36 3.31
C TYR A 133 4.88 11.95 1.86
N TYR A 134 3.77 11.71 1.15
CA TYR A 134 3.79 11.27 -0.24
C TYR A 134 3.66 12.42 -1.23
N ASP A 135 4.39 12.33 -2.31
CA ASP A 135 4.37 13.27 -3.42
C ASP A 135 3.32 12.91 -4.47
N LEU A 136 3.01 11.62 -4.57
CA LEU A 136 2.00 11.08 -5.45
C LEU A 136 1.23 9.99 -4.72
N LYS A 137 -0.07 10.07 -4.76
CA LYS A 137 -0.99 9.10 -4.16
C LYS A 137 -1.87 8.48 -5.22
N VAL A 138 -1.86 7.16 -5.30
CA VAL A 138 -2.59 6.37 -6.30
C VAL A 138 -3.59 5.47 -5.57
N PHE A 139 -4.84 5.49 -6.03
CA PHE A 139 -5.88 4.61 -5.54
C PHE A 139 -6.24 3.56 -6.58
N LEU A 140 -6.12 2.28 -6.20
CA LEU A 140 -6.60 1.17 -7.03
C LEU A 140 -7.91 0.62 -6.51
N THR A 141 -8.87 0.45 -7.41
CA THR A 141 -10.12 -0.24 -7.13
C THR A 141 -10.33 -1.42 -8.06
N VAL A 142 -11.24 -2.28 -7.69
CA VAL A 142 -11.67 -3.44 -8.46
C VAL A 142 -13.15 -3.68 -8.17
N GLU A 143 -13.88 -4.15 -9.16
CA GLU A 143 -15.28 -4.54 -8.99
C GLU A 143 -15.40 -5.67 -7.94
N ARG A 144 -16.49 -5.66 -7.14
CA ARG A 144 -16.61 -6.52 -5.95
C ARG A 144 -16.61 -8.03 -6.26
N GLU A 145 -17.27 -8.43 -7.32
CA GLU A 145 -17.31 -9.85 -7.71
C GLU A 145 -15.94 -10.32 -8.15
N GLU A 146 -15.25 -9.48 -8.92
CA GLU A 146 -13.89 -9.70 -9.37
C GLU A 146 -12.91 -9.74 -8.21
N GLN A 147 -13.05 -8.85 -7.23
CA GLN A 147 -12.27 -8.85 -6.00
C GLN A 147 -12.35 -10.21 -5.29
N LEU A 148 -13.56 -10.70 -5.07
CA LEU A 148 -13.79 -11.99 -4.40
C LEU A 148 -13.25 -13.16 -5.22
N ARG A 149 -13.38 -13.12 -6.55
CA ARG A 149 -12.83 -14.10 -7.47
C ARG A 149 -11.30 -14.18 -7.37
N ARG A 150 -10.62 -13.02 -7.38
CA ARG A 150 -9.15 -12.92 -7.24
C ARG A 150 -8.69 -13.42 -5.87
N ILE A 151 -9.39 -13.06 -4.80
CA ILE A 151 -9.09 -13.54 -3.44
C ILE A 151 -9.23 -15.05 -3.37
N ARG A 152 -10.34 -15.62 -3.89
CA ARG A 152 -10.57 -17.07 -3.90
C ARG A 152 -9.47 -17.81 -4.66
N ARG A 153 -9.05 -17.29 -5.81
CA ARG A 153 -7.97 -17.88 -6.62
C ARG A 153 -6.63 -17.85 -5.88
N ARG A 154 -6.32 -16.76 -5.19
CA ARG A 154 -5.03 -16.55 -4.51
C ARG A 154 -4.94 -17.26 -3.16
N ASN A 155 -5.99 -17.22 -2.38
CA ASN A 155 -5.99 -17.59 -0.96
C ASN A 155 -6.83 -18.83 -0.64
N GLY A 156 -7.61 -19.32 -1.60
CA GLY A 156 -8.55 -20.43 -1.40
C GLY A 156 -9.93 -20.01 -0.88
N PRO A 157 -10.91 -20.93 -0.92
CA PRO A 157 -12.30 -20.63 -0.59
C PRO A 157 -12.51 -20.25 0.88
N GLU A 158 -11.82 -20.89 1.82
CA GLU A 158 -11.95 -20.62 3.26
C GLU A 158 -11.46 -19.22 3.63
N ALA A 159 -10.27 -18.83 3.12
CA ALA A 159 -9.76 -17.49 3.33
C ALA A 159 -10.67 -16.43 2.68
N ALA A 160 -11.27 -16.72 1.52
CA ALA A 160 -12.20 -15.80 0.87
C ALA A 160 -13.42 -15.47 1.74
N ILE A 161 -13.89 -16.39 2.57
CA ILE A 161 -14.96 -16.13 3.55
C ILE A 161 -14.49 -15.10 4.59
N GLN A 162 -13.29 -15.28 5.16
CA GLN A 162 -12.72 -14.34 6.14
C GLN A 162 -12.50 -12.94 5.52
N PHE A 163 -12.05 -12.89 4.26
CA PHE A 163 -11.92 -11.62 3.54
C PHE A 163 -13.26 -10.92 3.40
N ARG A 164 -14.31 -11.64 2.94
CA ARG A 164 -15.65 -11.10 2.74
C ARG A 164 -16.29 -10.59 4.05
N GLU A 165 -16.09 -11.32 5.16
CA GLU A 165 -16.79 -11.06 6.42
C GLU A 165 -16.04 -10.12 7.36
N ARG A 166 -14.73 -10.01 7.21
CA ARG A 166 -13.90 -9.21 8.13
C ARG A 166 -13.02 -8.20 7.42
N TRP A 167 -12.14 -8.63 6.51
CA TRP A 167 -11.09 -7.74 6.01
C TRP A 167 -11.62 -6.70 5.04
N ILE A 168 -12.48 -7.08 4.10
CA ILE A 168 -13.10 -6.13 3.16
C ILE A 168 -13.95 -5.08 3.91
N PRO A 169 -14.84 -5.44 4.87
CA PRO A 169 -15.56 -4.44 5.66
C PRO A 169 -14.65 -3.44 6.38
N LEU A 170 -13.52 -3.88 6.96
CA LEU A 170 -12.57 -3.01 7.63
C LEU A 170 -11.85 -2.07 6.64
N GLU A 171 -11.48 -2.57 5.47
CA GLU A 171 -10.92 -1.73 4.39
C GLU A 171 -11.92 -0.70 3.89
N GLU A 172 -13.17 -1.09 3.62
CA GLU A 172 -14.22 -0.16 3.16
C GLU A 172 -14.52 0.91 4.21
N GLN A 173 -14.55 0.54 5.49
CA GLN A 173 -14.69 1.50 6.59
C GLN A 173 -13.52 2.49 6.59
N TYR A 174 -12.30 2.04 6.43
CA TYR A 174 -11.12 2.88 6.33
C TYR A 174 -11.19 3.80 5.12
N ILE A 175 -11.47 3.25 3.94
CA ILE A 175 -11.55 4.00 2.68
C ILE A 175 -12.57 5.14 2.82
N ALA A 176 -13.75 4.83 3.36
CA ALA A 176 -14.82 5.82 3.53
C ALA A 176 -14.51 6.86 4.62
N ALA A 177 -14.12 6.40 5.82
CA ALA A 177 -13.92 7.29 6.97
C ALA A 177 -12.71 8.21 6.81
N CYS A 178 -11.67 7.75 6.10
CA CYS A 178 -10.45 8.53 5.86
C CYS A 178 -10.44 9.27 4.51
N GLY A 179 -11.49 9.14 3.68
CA GLY A 179 -11.58 9.76 2.36
C GLY A 179 -10.43 9.35 1.45
N VAL A 180 -10.04 8.06 1.46
CA VAL A 180 -8.80 7.59 0.83
C VAL A 180 -8.84 7.79 -0.68
N SER A 181 -9.96 7.43 -1.33
CA SER A 181 -10.11 7.65 -2.76
C SER A 181 -10.02 9.13 -3.13
N ASP A 182 -10.61 10.00 -2.31
CA ASP A 182 -10.70 11.44 -2.61
C ASP A 182 -9.38 12.17 -2.39
N CYS A 183 -8.54 11.69 -1.48
CA CYS A 183 -7.22 12.28 -1.23
C CYS A 183 -6.15 11.83 -2.23
N CYS A 184 -6.43 10.85 -3.10
CA CYS A 184 -5.49 10.36 -4.10
C CYS A 184 -5.51 11.19 -5.37
N ASP A 185 -4.32 11.40 -5.94
CA ASP A 185 -4.08 12.20 -7.13
C ASP A 185 -4.51 11.44 -8.41
N LEU A 186 -4.31 10.12 -8.42
CA LEU A 186 -4.69 9.23 -9.51
C LEU A 186 -5.58 8.10 -8.99
N ARG A 187 -6.55 7.68 -9.82
CA ARG A 187 -7.48 6.58 -9.49
C ARG A 187 -7.65 5.68 -10.70
N PHE A 188 -7.51 4.38 -10.47
CA PHE A 188 -7.67 3.39 -11.52
C PHE A 188 -8.56 2.25 -11.05
N GLU A 189 -9.42 1.79 -11.94
CA GLU A 189 -10.16 0.56 -11.78
C GLU A 189 -9.46 -0.56 -12.55
N THR A 190 -9.14 -1.65 -11.86
CA THR A 190 -8.45 -2.77 -12.47
C THR A 190 -9.45 -3.85 -12.89
N HIS A 191 -9.32 -4.26 -14.13
CA HIS A 191 -10.09 -5.37 -14.69
C HIS A 191 -9.16 -6.57 -14.89
N ASP A 192 -9.71 -7.79 -15.07
CA ASP A 192 -8.88 -8.90 -15.55
C ASP A 192 -8.34 -8.50 -16.91
N GLY A 193 -7.03 -8.42 -17.01
CA GLY A 193 -6.36 -8.17 -18.27
C GLY A 193 -6.72 -9.23 -19.30
N LYS A 194 -7.15 -8.76 -20.46
CA LYS A 194 -7.07 -9.56 -21.66
C LYS A 194 -5.63 -9.76 -22.04
#